data_1952e9fc8c275b261ac421a9afe0cba1
#
_entry.id   1952e9fc8c275b261ac421a9afe0cba1
#
_cell.length_a   1.000
_cell.length_b   1.000
_cell.length_c   1.000
_cell.angle_alpha   90.00
_cell.angle_beta   90.00
_cell.angle_gamma   90.00
#
_symmetry.space_group_name_H-M   'P 1'
#
loop_
_entity.id
_entity.type
_entity.pdbx_description
1 polymer ?
#
loop_
_entity_poly.entity_id
_entity_poly.type
_entity_poly.pdbx_seq_one_letter_code
_entity_poly.pdbx_strand_id
1 'polypeptide(L)'
;MGFSLDMKIKSMRLTGLEIVKWILVVLIVVFLVHSFTGNRISKADFDTVWDAVTADADMSKMQEGSNQMIRRLYGLDPAQFDGIRLYYPKTNMGAEEILLVRLKDTGDQEMVQSAMESRKKTQMNNFNGYGTYQYAMLQKSIISIRGNYALFVSADKAGEIGQAFENAL
;
A
#
# COMPACT_ATOMS: atom_id res chain seq x y z
N MET A 1 68.03 -1.78 0.08
CA MET A 1 67.05 -2.09 1.14
C MET A 1 65.69 -2.05 0.49
N GLY A 2 65.22 -3.21 0.01
CA GLY A 2 63.91 -3.35 -0.62
C GLY A 2 62.93 -3.94 0.39
N PHE A 3 61.89 -3.22 0.71
CA PHE A 3 60.75 -3.71 1.50
C PHE A 3 59.68 -4.27 0.52
N SER A 4 59.71 -5.59 0.36
CA SER A 4 58.68 -6.32 -0.37
C SER A 4 57.48 -6.49 0.54
N LEU A 5 56.39 -5.79 0.29
CA LEU A 5 55.07 -6.00 0.91
C LEU A 5 54.38 -7.15 0.16
N ASP A 6 54.65 -8.36 0.56
CA ASP A 6 53.85 -9.53 0.18
C ASP A 6 52.48 -9.45 0.85
N MET A 7 51.54 -8.84 0.18
CA MET A 7 50.16 -8.86 0.56
C MET A 7 49.61 -10.22 0.14
N LYS A 8 49.69 -11.20 1.02
CA LYS A 8 49.17 -12.55 0.88
C LYS A 8 47.64 -12.48 0.93
N ILE A 9 46.99 -12.28 -0.20
CA ILE A 9 45.54 -12.41 -0.34
C ILE A 9 45.23 -13.89 -0.13
N LYS A 10 44.83 -14.24 1.10
CA LYS A 10 44.35 -15.55 1.47
C LYS A 10 43.04 -15.77 0.72
N SER A 11 43.05 -16.52 -0.38
CA SER A 11 41.84 -16.93 -1.08
C SER A 11 40.96 -17.72 -0.08
N MET A 12 39.94 -17.05 0.45
CA MET A 12 38.92 -17.69 1.25
C MET A 12 38.16 -18.68 0.34
N ARG A 13 38.45 -19.96 0.46
CA ARG A 13 37.56 -21.00 -0.09
C ARG A 13 36.28 -20.93 0.73
N LEU A 14 35.27 -20.25 0.18
CA LEU A 14 33.92 -20.23 0.73
C LEU A 14 33.40 -21.68 0.71
N THR A 15 33.36 -22.33 1.85
CA THR A 15 32.67 -23.62 2.00
C THR A 15 31.18 -23.39 1.79
N GLY A 16 30.43 -24.39 1.28
CA GLY A 16 28.98 -24.26 1.05
C GLY A 16 28.20 -23.69 2.26
N LEU A 17 28.64 -24.02 3.47
CA LEU A 17 28.11 -23.48 4.73
C LEU A 17 28.32 -21.98 4.89
N GLU A 18 29.49 -21.43 4.49
CA GLU A 18 29.76 -20.00 4.54
C GLU A 18 28.90 -19.23 3.54
N ILE A 19 28.66 -19.79 2.36
CA ILE A 19 27.77 -19.19 1.35
C ILE A 19 26.34 -19.14 1.89
N VAL A 20 25.82 -20.21 2.44
CA VAL A 20 24.47 -20.28 3.04
C VAL A 20 24.33 -19.26 4.17
N LYS A 21 25.32 -19.12 5.05
CA LYS A 21 25.34 -18.13 6.13
C LYS A 21 25.25 -16.70 5.61
N TRP A 22 26.03 -16.36 4.58
CA TRP A 22 25.98 -15.00 4.00
C TRP A 22 24.67 -14.70 3.28
N ILE A 23 24.09 -15.69 2.59
CA ILE A 23 22.74 -15.56 2.00
C ILE A 23 21.71 -15.27 3.09
N LEU A 24 21.76 -15.99 4.22
CA LEU A 24 20.83 -15.80 5.33
C LEU A 24 21.00 -14.42 5.97
N VAL A 25 22.24 -13.93 6.14
CA VAL A 25 22.51 -12.58 6.64
C VAL A 25 21.94 -11.52 5.70
N VAL A 26 22.14 -11.66 4.38
CA VAL A 26 21.56 -10.73 3.39
C VAL A 26 20.03 -10.74 3.43
N LEU A 27 19.41 -11.92 3.52
CA LEU A 27 17.95 -12.04 3.65
C LEU A 27 17.42 -11.36 4.93
N ILE A 28 18.11 -11.54 6.05
CA ILE A 28 17.74 -10.87 7.32
C ILE A 28 17.90 -9.36 7.19
N VAL A 29 18.98 -8.86 6.60
CA VAL A 29 19.20 -7.42 6.38
C VAL A 29 18.12 -6.85 5.47
N VAL A 30 17.82 -7.51 4.36
CA VAL A 30 16.75 -7.09 3.44
C VAL A 30 15.39 -7.09 4.16
N PHE A 31 15.09 -8.12 4.94
CA PHE A 31 13.87 -8.19 5.75
C PHE A 31 13.80 -7.06 6.77
N LEU A 32 14.88 -6.77 7.49
CA LEU A 32 14.94 -5.67 8.46
C LEU A 32 14.76 -4.31 7.78
N VAL A 33 15.49 -4.06 6.68
CA VAL A 33 15.34 -2.82 5.91
C VAL A 33 13.90 -2.64 5.44
N HIS A 34 13.29 -3.69 4.91
CA HIS A 34 11.89 -3.64 4.46
C HIS A 34 10.91 -3.39 5.61
N SER A 35 11.11 -4.03 6.77
CA SER A 35 10.28 -3.85 7.96
C SER A 35 10.42 -2.46 8.57
N PHE A 36 11.61 -1.87 8.56
CA PHE A 36 11.83 -0.54 9.12
C PHE A 36 11.44 0.59 8.16
N THR A 37 11.46 0.37 6.84
CA THR A 37 11.12 1.42 5.86
C THR A 37 9.61 1.61 5.75
N GLY A 38 8.80 0.56 5.98
CA GLY A 38 7.33 0.62 5.91
C GLY A 38 6.65 1.31 7.11
N ASN A 39 7.36 1.54 8.22
CA ASN A 39 6.75 1.96 9.49
C ASN A 39 7.08 3.40 9.91
N ARG A 40 7.65 4.21 9.01
CA ARG A 40 7.92 5.63 9.30
C ARG A 40 6.62 6.44 9.27
N ILE A 41 6.34 7.14 10.37
CA ILE A 41 5.23 8.09 10.45
C ILE A 41 5.51 9.24 9.48
N SER A 42 4.64 9.39 8.47
CA SER A 42 4.71 10.51 7.54
C SER A 42 4.18 11.80 8.20
N LYS A 43 4.84 12.92 7.89
CA LYS A 43 4.38 14.28 8.26
C LYS A 43 3.63 14.96 7.11
N ALA A 44 3.43 14.26 5.99
CA ALA A 44 2.71 14.82 4.86
C ALA A 44 1.31 15.27 5.28
N ASP A 45 0.86 16.37 4.71
CA ASP A 45 -0.50 16.85 4.89
C ASP A 45 -1.50 15.96 4.18
N PHE A 46 -2.67 15.74 4.78
CA PHE A 46 -3.68 14.83 4.27
C PHE A 46 -4.22 15.27 2.89
N ASP A 47 -4.47 16.58 2.72
CA ASP A 47 -4.98 17.10 1.46
C ASP A 47 -3.91 17.04 0.36
N THR A 48 -2.63 17.27 0.69
CA THR A 48 -1.52 17.10 -0.26
C THR A 48 -1.43 15.66 -0.77
N VAL A 49 -1.55 14.66 0.12
CA VAL A 49 -1.55 13.23 -0.27
C VAL A 49 -2.79 12.91 -1.08
N TRP A 50 -3.95 13.46 -0.70
CA TRP A 50 -5.20 13.28 -1.44
C TRP A 50 -5.11 13.82 -2.87
N ASP A 51 -4.58 15.03 -3.05
CA ASP A 51 -4.42 15.65 -4.36
C ASP A 51 -3.48 14.83 -5.27
N ALA A 52 -2.38 14.31 -4.71
CA ALA A 52 -1.47 13.42 -5.44
C ALA A 52 -2.16 12.13 -5.88
N VAL A 53 -2.94 11.50 -5.01
CA VAL A 53 -3.68 10.25 -5.29
C VAL A 53 -4.77 10.45 -6.34
N THR A 54 -5.40 11.63 -6.39
CA THR A 54 -6.51 11.91 -7.31
C THR A 54 -6.12 12.56 -8.62
N ALA A 55 -4.88 13.03 -8.76
CA ALA A 55 -4.39 13.74 -9.95
C ALA A 55 -4.59 12.94 -11.26
N ASP A 56 -4.37 11.64 -11.23
CA ASP A 56 -4.49 10.74 -12.40
C ASP A 56 -5.75 9.86 -12.36
N ALA A 57 -6.63 10.07 -11.39
CA ALA A 57 -7.86 9.31 -11.23
C ALA A 57 -9.03 9.90 -12.03
N ASP A 58 -9.82 9.06 -12.71
CA ASP A 58 -11.07 9.49 -13.32
C ASP A 58 -12.18 9.66 -12.27
N MET A 59 -12.21 10.84 -11.66
CA MET A 59 -13.19 11.20 -10.63
C MET A 59 -14.62 11.31 -11.18
N SER A 60 -14.81 11.38 -12.52
CA SER A 60 -16.13 11.53 -13.14
C SER A 60 -17.05 10.35 -12.88
N LYS A 61 -16.49 9.15 -12.68
CA LYS A 61 -17.21 7.90 -12.41
C LYS A 61 -17.50 7.68 -10.93
N MET A 62 -16.90 8.47 -10.06
CA MET A 62 -16.99 8.34 -8.61
C MET A 62 -17.77 9.51 -7.98
N GLN A 63 -18.24 9.30 -6.77
CA GLN A 63 -18.87 10.31 -5.91
C GLN A 63 -18.28 10.23 -4.50
N GLU A 64 -18.28 11.36 -3.80
CA GLU A 64 -17.78 11.44 -2.44
C GLU A 64 -18.68 10.66 -1.48
N GLY A 65 -18.04 9.88 -0.60
CA GLY A 65 -18.69 9.08 0.43
C GLY A 65 -18.86 9.85 1.73
N SER A 66 -20.08 9.87 2.25
CA SER A 66 -20.32 10.39 3.60
C SER A 66 -19.71 9.48 4.69
N ASN A 67 -19.58 10.01 5.92
CA ASN A 67 -19.18 9.23 7.09
C ASN A 67 -20.04 7.96 7.30
N GLN A 68 -21.34 8.04 7.01
CA GLN A 68 -22.23 6.89 7.06
C GLN A 68 -21.88 5.85 5.99
N MET A 69 -21.46 6.29 4.80
CA MET A 69 -21.06 5.40 3.73
C MET A 69 -19.75 4.68 4.07
N ILE A 70 -18.78 5.37 4.67
CA ILE A 70 -17.53 4.77 5.16
C ILE A 70 -17.82 3.67 6.18
N ARG A 71 -18.67 3.95 7.18
CA ARG A 71 -19.08 2.93 8.17
C ARG A 71 -19.78 1.72 7.50
N ARG A 72 -20.63 2.00 6.53
CA ARG A 72 -21.41 0.93 5.85
C ARG A 72 -20.52 0.05 4.97
N LEU A 73 -19.58 0.61 4.23
CA LEU A 73 -18.78 -0.12 3.25
C LEU A 73 -17.54 -0.77 3.84
N TYR A 74 -16.96 -0.14 4.86
CA TYR A 74 -15.69 -0.56 5.45
C TYR A 74 -15.78 -0.97 6.93
N GLY A 75 -16.88 -0.64 7.62
CA GLY A 75 -16.99 -0.84 9.06
C GLY A 75 -16.11 0.09 9.88
N LEU A 76 -15.48 1.11 9.26
CA LEU A 76 -14.58 2.05 9.92
C LEU A 76 -15.35 3.26 10.47
N ASP A 77 -15.07 3.69 11.70
CA ASP A 77 -15.61 4.94 12.23
C ASP A 77 -14.66 6.10 11.89
N PRO A 78 -15.08 7.07 11.04
CA PRO A 78 -14.25 8.21 10.66
C PRO A 78 -13.69 9.03 11.83
N ALA A 79 -14.36 9.06 12.98
CA ALA A 79 -13.90 9.80 14.16
C ALA A 79 -12.63 9.22 14.80
N GLN A 80 -12.27 7.97 14.47
CA GLN A 80 -11.07 7.30 14.98
C GLN A 80 -9.80 7.72 14.24
N PHE A 81 -9.90 8.41 13.12
CA PHE A 81 -8.77 8.75 12.24
C PHE A 81 -8.47 10.25 12.26
N ASP A 82 -7.23 10.63 11.94
CA ASP A 82 -6.84 12.02 11.71
C ASP A 82 -7.36 12.55 10.38
N GLY A 83 -7.57 11.65 9.40
CA GLY A 83 -8.18 11.95 8.13
C GLY A 83 -8.69 10.67 7.48
N ILE A 84 -9.86 10.75 6.88
CA ILE A 84 -10.41 9.67 6.06
C ILE A 84 -11.27 10.28 4.96
N ARG A 85 -11.06 9.86 3.71
CA ARG A 85 -11.84 10.32 2.56
C ARG A 85 -12.08 9.15 1.62
N LEU A 86 -13.34 9.01 1.23
CA LEU A 86 -13.81 7.97 0.34
C LEU A 86 -14.40 8.59 -0.93
N TYR A 87 -14.01 8.07 -2.08
CA TYR A 87 -14.75 8.19 -3.32
C TYR A 87 -15.11 6.79 -3.81
N TYR A 88 -16.37 6.58 -4.15
CA TYR A 88 -16.92 5.28 -4.52
C TYR A 88 -17.78 5.39 -5.78
N PRO A 89 -18.10 4.28 -6.48
CA PRO A 89 -18.80 4.33 -7.75
C PRO A 89 -20.14 5.05 -7.67
N LYS A 90 -20.48 5.88 -8.68
CA LYS A 90 -21.78 6.51 -8.80
C LYS A 90 -22.91 5.52 -9.07
N THR A 91 -22.59 4.35 -9.60
CA THR A 91 -23.54 3.31 -9.98
C THR A 91 -23.14 1.95 -9.43
N ASN A 92 -24.09 1.05 -9.27
CA ASN A 92 -23.84 -0.32 -8.81
C ASN A 92 -23.02 -1.16 -9.83
N MET A 93 -22.81 -0.63 -11.04
CA MET A 93 -22.02 -1.28 -12.09
C MET A 93 -20.59 -0.75 -12.16
N GLY A 94 -20.21 0.22 -11.33
CA GLY A 94 -18.84 0.71 -11.22
C GLY A 94 -18.03 -0.05 -10.20
N ALA A 95 -16.71 -0.09 -10.40
CA ALA A 95 -15.75 -0.68 -9.47
C ALA A 95 -14.62 0.30 -9.09
N GLU A 96 -14.69 1.53 -9.63
CA GLU A 96 -13.74 2.61 -9.33
C GLU A 96 -13.96 3.09 -7.90
N GLU A 97 -12.92 3.00 -7.06
CA GLU A 97 -13.03 3.37 -5.65
C GLU A 97 -11.67 3.82 -5.12
N ILE A 98 -11.67 4.89 -4.32
CA ILE A 98 -10.48 5.39 -3.61
C ILE A 98 -10.85 5.62 -2.16
N LEU A 99 -10.14 4.97 -1.24
CA LEU A 99 -10.19 5.27 0.18
C LEU A 99 -8.79 5.64 0.65
N LEU A 100 -8.63 6.87 1.15
CA LEU A 100 -7.42 7.34 1.82
C LEU A 100 -7.71 7.51 3.31
N VAL A 101 -6.83 6.96 4.16
CA VAL A 101 -6.91 7.05 5.61
C VAL A 101 -5.60 7.57 6.17
N ARG A 102 -5.66 8.54 7.11
CA ARG A 102 -4.56 8.93 7.99
C ARG A 102 -4.88 8.47 9.40
N LEU A 103 -4.07 7.56 9.90
CA LEU A 103 -4.19 6.96 11.22
C LEU A 103 -3.73 7.92 12.31
N LYS A 104 -4.40 7.92 13.46
CA LYS A 104 -3.91 8.54 14.70
C LYS A 104 -2.84 7.69 15.35
N ASP A 105 -3.01 6.36 15.29
CA ASP A 105 -2.10 5.38 15.84
C ASP A 105 -1.78 4.32 14.78
N THR A 106 -0.51 3.99 14.63
CA THR A 106 -0.06 2.92 13.72
C THR A 106 -0.51 1.52 14.17
N GLY A 107 -0.95 1.36 15.40
CA GLY A 107 -1.59 0.14 15.90
C GLY A 107 -2.89 -0.22 15.18
N ASP A 108 -3.55 0.76 14.54
CA ASP A 108 -4.79 0.54 13.78
C ASP A 108 -4.55 0.07 12.33
N GLN A 109 -3.29 -0.08 11.88
CA GLN A 109 -2.96 -0.47 10.50
C GLN A 109 -3.63 -1.78 10.09
N GLU A 110 -3.55 -2.81 10.93
CA GLU A 110 -4.12 -4.15 10.63
C GLU A 110 -5.64 -4.09 10.50
N MET A 111 -6.31 -3.33 11.36
CA MET A 111 -7.76 -3.13 11.30
C MET A 111 -8.17 -2.47 9.97
N VAL A 112 -7.47 -1.40 9.58
CA VAL A 112 -7.77 -0.67 8.33
C VAL A 112 -7.45 -1.52 7.11
N GLN A 113 -6.32 -2.24 7.10
CA GLN A 113 -5.98 -3.16 6.03
C GLN A 113 -7.05 -4.25 5.86
N SER A 114 -7.46 -4.88 6.95
CA SER A 114 -8.50 -5.92 6.95
C SER A 114 -9.84 -5.39 6.42
N ALA A 115 -10.21 -4.15 6.77
CA ALA A 115 -11.41 -3.50 6.24
C ALA A 115 -11.33 -3.29 4.71
N MET A 116 -10.19 -2.83 4.21
CA MET A 116 -9.94 -2.65 2.77
C MET A 116 -9.98 -3.98 2.01
N GLU A 117 -9.33 -5.01 2.54
CA GLU A 117 -9.34 -6.36 1.95
C GLU A 117 -10.73 -6.97 1.92
N SER A 118 -11.51 -6.82 2.99
CA SER A 118 -12.90 -7.26 3.07
C SER A 118 -13.77 -6.54 2.03
N ARG A 119 -13.59 -5.23 1.86
CA ARG A 119 -14.27 -4.44 0.84
C ARG A 119 -13.93 -4.92 -0.57
N LYS A 120 -12.63 -5.08 -0.88
CA LYS A 120 -12.16 -5.62 -2.16
C LYS A 120 -12.80 -6.99 -2.45
N LYS A 121 -12.77 -7.90 -1.49
CA LYS A 121 -13.37 -9.24 -1.61
C LYS A 121 -14.87 -9.17 -1.90
N THR A 122 -15.59 -8.31 -1.19
CA THR A 122 -17.03 -8.09 -1.40
C THR A 122 -17.31 -7.61 -2.82
N GLN A 123 -16.57 -6.62 -3.31
CA GLN A 123 -16.70 -6.11 -4.67
C GLN A 123 -16.38 -7.18 -5.71
N MET A 124 -15.29 -7.93 -5.53
CA MET A 124 -14.94 -9.03 -6.44
C MET A 124 -16.05 -10.09 -6.50
N ASN A 125 -16.65 -10.45 -5.36
CA ASN A 125 -17.77 -11.41 -5.32
C ASN A 125 -18.99 -10.84 -6.07
N ASN A 126 -19.28 -9.55 -5.94
CA ASN A 126 -20.39 -8.91 -6.62
C ASN A 126 -20.25 -8.94 -8.16
N PHE A 127 -19.02 -8.84 -8.69
CA PHE A 127 -18.77 -8.83 -10.14
C PHE A 127 -18.41 -10.21 -10.71
N ASN A 128 -18.27 -11.22 -9.86
CA ASN A 128 -17.92 -12.55 -10.30
C ASN A 128 -18.98 -13.13 -11.26
N GLY A 129 -18.55 -13.51 -12.44
CA GLY A 129 -19.38 -14.18 -13.44
C GLY A 129 -20.10 -13.26 -14.45
N TYR A 130 -20.19 -11.92 -14.21
CA TYR A 130 -20.85 -11.02 -15.16
C TYR A 130 -20.10 -9.69 -15.43
N GLY A 131 -19.36 -9.17 -14.46
CA GLY A 131 -18.62 -7.91 -14.60
C GLY A 131 -17.14 -8.15 -14.90
N THR A 132 -16.81 -8.70 -16.06
CA THR A 132 -15.42 -9.11 -16.39
C THR A 132 -14.42 -7.96 -16.29
N TYR A 133 -14.79 -6.77 -16.77
CA TYR A 133 -13.95 -5.58 -16.71
C TYR A 133 -13.74 -5.11 -15.26
N GLN A 134 -14.84 -4.98 -14.50
CA GLN A 134 -14.81 -4.58 -13.09
C GLN A 134 -14.03 -5.59 -12.23
N TYR A 135 -14.23 -6.86 -12.47
CA TYR A 135 -13.50 -7.92 -11.78
C TYR A 135 -12.00 -7.83 -12.06
N ALA A 136 -11.60 -7.65 -13.32
CA ALA A 136 -10.20 -7.47 -13.70
C ALA A 136 -9.57 -6.21 -13.10
N MET A 137 -10.33 -5.10 -13.01
CA MET A 137 -9.90 -3.86 -12.33
C MET A 137 -9.67 -4.12 -10.84
N LEU A 138 -10.61 -4.79 -10.16
CA LEU A 138 -10.49 -5.14 -8.74
C LEU A 138 -9.33 -6.09 -8.47
N GLN A 139 -9.03 -7.02 -9.37
CA GLN A 139 -7.84 -7.87 -9.25
C GLN A 139 -6.56 -7.04 -9.21
N LYS A 140 -6.48 -5.97 -10.00
CA LYS A 140 -5.33 -5.06 -10.09
C LYS A 140 -5.37 -3.94 -9.05
N SER A 141 -6.43 -3.84 -8.24
CA SER A 141 -6.54 -2.82 -7.21
C SER A 141 -5.41 -2.94 -6.19
N ILE A 142 -5.01 -1.79 -5.63
CA ILE A 142 -3.89 -1.69 -4.69
C ILE A 142 -4.43 -1.40 -3.28
N ILE A 143 -3.89 -2.09 -2.30
CA ILE A 143 -3.95 -1.74 -0.89
C ILE A 143 -2.52 -1.47 -0.45
N SER A 144 -2.23 -0.28 0.03
CA SER A 144 -0.89 0.13 0.50
C SER A 144 -0.99 0.76 1.88
N ILE A 145 -0.22 0.22 2.82
CA ILE A 145 -0.09 0.76 4.18
C ILE A 145 1.33 1.29 4.33
N ARG A 146 1.47 2.58 4.67
CA ARG A 146 2.76 3.25 4.83
C ARG A 146 2.74 4.15 6.07
N GLY A 147 3.39 3.70 7.14
CA GLY A 147 3.40 4.44 8.40
C GLY A 147 1.97 4.71 8.91
N ASN A 148 1.63 5.99 9.04
CA ASN A 148 0.30 6.42 9.46
C ASN A 148 -0.68 6.68 8.31
N TYR A 149 -0.38 6.20 7.08
CA TYR A 149 -1.27 6.31 5.94
C TYR A 149 -1.66 4.95 5.38
N ALA A 150 -2.91 4.86 4.92
CA ALA A 150 -3.44 3.69 4.22
C ALA A 150 -4.22 4.13 2.98
N LEU A 151 -3.97 3.45 1.86
CA LEU A 151 -4.66 3.66 0.59
C LEU A 151 -5.29 2.36 0.11
N PHE A 152 -6.56 2.42 -0.30
CA PHE A 152 -7.17 1.46 -1.20
C PHE A 152 -7.55 2.19 -2.49
N VAL A 153 -7.12 1.66 -3.62
CA VAL A 153 -7.52 2.18 -4.93
C VAL A 153 -7.86 1.06 -5.90
N SER A 154 -9.04 1.17 -6.51
CA SER A 154 -9.52 0.39 -7.63
C SER A 154 -9.82 1.36 -8.78
N ALA A 155 -8.98 1.34 -9.81
CA ALA A 155 -9.07 2.20 -10.98
C ALA A 155 -8.23 1.62 -12.12
N ASP A 156 -8.41 2.10 -13.34
CA ASP A 156 -7.60 1.68 -14.49
C ASP A 156 -6.10 1.94 -14.28
N LYS A 157 -5.76 3.05 -13.62
CA LYS A 157 -4.41 3.47 -13.30
C LYS A 157 -4.01 3.22 -11.82
N ALA A 158 -4.55 2.16 -11.20
CA ALA A 158 -4.29 1.88 -9.79
C ALA A 158 -2.80 1.82 -9.43
N GLY A 159 -1.95 1.29 -10.35
CA GLY A 159 -0.50 1.24 -10.15
C GLY A 159 0.16 2.60 -10.09
N GLU A 160 -0.21 3.51 -11.00
CA GLU A 160 0.32 4.88 -11.04
C GLU A 160 -0.14 5.68 -9.81
N ILE A 161 -1.41 5.53 -9.42
CA ILE A 161 -1.98 6.16 -8.22
C ILE A 161 -1.29 5.64 -6.95
N GLY A 162 -1.04 4.32 -6.86
CA GLY A 162 -0.30 3.74 -5.75
C GLY A 162 1.14 4.29 -5.64
N GLN A 163 1.81 4.48 -6.78
CA GLN A 163 3.15 5.10 -6.81
C GLN A 163 3.10 6.59 -6.41
N ALA A 164 2.09 7.34 -6.88
CA ALA A 164 1.89 8.74 -6.49
C ALA A 164 1.65 8.87 -4.98
N PHE A 165 0.88 7.96 -4.40
CA PHE A 165 0.70 7.87 -2.94
C PHE A 165 2.03 7.67 -2.21
N GLU A 166 2.86 6.71 -2.64
CA GLU A 166 4.15 6.44 -1.98
C GLU A 166 5.12 7.62 -2.11
N ASN A 167 5.09 8.33 -3.23
CA ASN A 167 5.93 9.51 -3.47
C ASN A 167 5.48 10.74 -2.68
N ALA A 168 4.21 10.82 -2.27
CA ALA A 168 3.63 11.92 -1.50
C ALA A 168 3.88 11.82 0.01
N LEU A 169 4.40 10.68 0.51
CA LEU A 169 4.66 10.42 1.93
C LEU A 169 6.09 10.68 2.32
#